data_8e67172428bd55ed4c7cd6317add9b0b
#
_entry.id   8e67172428bd55ed4c7cd6317add9b0b
#
_cell.length_a   1.000
_cell.length_b   1.000
_cell.length_c   1.000
_cell.angle_alpha   90.00
_cell.angle_beta   90.00
_cell.angle_gamma   90.00
#
_symmetry.space_group_name_H-M   'P 1'
#
loop_
_entity.id
_entity.type
_entity.pdbx_description
1 polymer ?
#
loop_
_entity_poly.entity_id
_entity_poly.type
_entity_poly.pdbx_seq_one_letter_code
_entity_poly.pdbx_strand_id
1 'polypeptide(L)'
;MTNNERVPRPSQQLDQALLDAGRELLPRLGCGGVSVRALAEHAGVAPGMFHYHFGSKEQFLRALLDGWYQQMYGPLAREAALEGPPLDRLRAALTLLARFARAHRPLLTRLWADAVDGHAVARDFFRRSAPRHVGVLIALLGEGQAQGALRPLPPLTALSFVLGAVALPTIFAAGLVDAGFAPPGGAAAFEQQVMSDAAIDARIDLALAALAAPQRPRRAAA
;
A
#
# COMPACT_ATOMS: atom_id res chain seq x y z
N MET A 1 -16.89 26.91 23.89
CA MET A 1 -16.99 25.82 22.90
C MET A 1 -16.37 24.60 23.53
N THR A 2 -17.18 23.76 24.13
CA THR A 2 -16.74 22.55 24.86
C THR A 2 -16.48 21.44 23.83
N ASN A 3 -15.21 21.06 23.69
CA ASN A 3 -14.78 19.93 22.90
C ASN A 3 -15.32 18.66 23.59
N ASN A 4 -16.35 18.05 23.01
CA ASN A 4 -16.97 16.85 23.53
C ASN A 4 -16.15 15.63 23.03
N GLU A 5 -15.01 15.39 23.65
CA GLU A 5 -14.25 14.15 23.46
C GLU A 5 -15.12 13.00 23.99
N ARG A 6 -15.80 12.30 23.09
CA ARG A 6 -16.54 11.09 23.43
C ARG A 6 -15.52 10.05 23.91
N VAL A 7 -15.48 9.82 25.23
CA VAL A 7 -14.75 8.67 25.80
C VAL A 7 -15.29 7.39 25.13
N PRO A 8 -14.45 6.60 24.50
CA PRO A 8 -14.88 5.36 23.83
C PRO A 8 -15.59 4.44 24.83
N ARG A 9 -16.65 3.77 24.39
CA ARG A 9 -17.32 2.76 25.21
C ARG A 9 -16.36 1.61 25.50
N PRO A 10 -16.45 0.91 26.65
CA PRO A 10 -15.53 -0.19 27.00
C PRO A 10 -15.37 -1.25 25.91
N SER A 11 -16.43 -1.59 25.18
CA SER A 11 -16.38 -2.53 24.04
C SER A 11 -15.53 -2.02 22.88
N GLN A 12 -15.58 -0.71 22.57
CA GLN A 12 -14.76 -0.11 21.49
C GLN A 12 -13.27 -0.06 21.85
N GLN A 13 -12.95 0.07 23.15
CA GLN A 13 -11.56 0.00 23.62
C GLN A 13 -10.98 -1.40 23.48
N LEU A 14 -11.79 -2.44 23.72
CA LEU A 14 -11.38 -3.84 23.55
C LEU A 14 -11.19 -4.22 22.09
N ASP A 15 -12.10 -3.78 21.21
CA ASP A 15 -11.94 -3.96 19.75
C ASP A 15 -10.63 -3.34 19.27
N GLN A 16 -10.35 -2.12 19.70
CA GLN A 16 -9.14 -1.40 19.31
C GLN A 16 -7.89 -2.10 19.84
N ALA A 17 -7.87 -2.55 21.10
CA ALA A 17 -6.73 -3.29 21.66
C ALA A 17 -6.44 -4.58 20.90
N LEU A 18 -7.47 -5.33 20.51
CA LEU A 18 -7.32 -6.54 19.69
C LEU A 18 -6.81 -6.21 18.28
N LEU A 19 -7.30 -5.13 17.64
CA LEU A 19 -6.82 -4.70 16.34
C LEU A 19 -5.36 -4.23 16.41
N ASP A 20 -4.96 -3.54 17.47
CA ASP A 20 -3.58 -3.09 17.68
C ASP A 20 -2.65 -4.30 17.89
N ALA A 21 -3.06 -5.29 18.70
CA ALA A 21 -2.36 -6.57 18.81
C ALA A 21 -2.19 -7.26 17.45
N GLY A 22 -3.24 -7.24 16.63
CA GLY A 22 -3.19 -7.79 15.27
C GLY A 22 -2.21 -7.05 14.35
N ARG A 23 -2.14 -5.71 14.45
CA ARG A 23 -1.18 -4.90 13.67
C ARG A 23 0.28 -5.24 14.00
N GLU A 24 0.57 -5.59 15.23
CA GLU A 24 1.92 -5.97 15.68
C GLU A 24 2.26 -7.43 15.36
N LEU A 25 1.31 -8.35 15.52
CA LEU A 25 1.56 -9.78 15.38
C LEU A 25 1.50 -10.26 13.92
N LEU A 26 0.59 -9.71 13.11
CA LEU A 26 0.37 -10.17 11.74
C LEU A 26 1.60 -10.06 10.83
N PRO A 27 2.39 -8.96 10.84
CA PRO A 27 3.61 -8.85 10.04
C PRO A 27 4.67 -9.91 10.37
N ARG A 28 4.68 -10.40 11.61
CA ARG A 28 5.65 -11.37 12.11
C ARG A 28 5.20 -12.81 11.91
N LEU A 29 3.94 -13.10 12.21
CA LEU A 29 3.41 -14.46 12.27
C LEU A 29 2.64 -14.88 11.01
N GLY A 30 2.16 -13.91 10.25
CA GLY A 30 1.28 -14.14 9.11
C GLY A 30 -0.14 -14.58 9.50
N CYS A 31 -1.00 -14.69 8.50
CA CYS A 31 -2.41 -15.08 8.71
C CYS A 31 -2.55 -16.48 9.33
N GLY A 32 -1.65 -17.40 8.97
CA GLY A 32 -1.64 -18.76 9.50
C GLY A 32 -1.19 -18.83 10.96
N GLY A 33 -0.10 -18.13 11.30
CA GLY A 33 0.57 -18.19 12.60
C GLY A 33 -0.11 -17.37 13.70
N VAL A 34 -0.88 -16.33 13.37
CA VAL A 34 -1.66 -15.59 14.37
C VAL A 34 -2.75 -16.49 14.96
N SER A 35 -2.82 -16.58 16.28
CA SER A 35 -3.86 -17.32 17.00
C SER A 35 -4.72 -16.40 17.87
N VAL A 36 -5.97 -16.79 18.14
CA VAL A 36 -6.88 -16.05 19.03
C VAL A 36 -6.27 -15.88 20.42
N ARG A 37 -5.58 -16.92 20.91
CA ARG A 37 -4.91 -16.88 22.21
C ARG A 37 -3.80 -15.84 22.23
N ALA A 38 -2.94 -15.81 21.21
CA ALA A 38 -1.84 -14.84 21.11
C ALA A 38 -2.36 -13.41 21.01
N LEU A 39 -3.46 -13.19 20.25
CA LEU A 39 -4.10 -11.89 20.14
C LEU A 39 -4.67 -11.41 21.48
N ALA A 40 -5.40 -12.28 22.17
CA ALA A 40 -6.01 -11.95 23.46
C ALA A 40 -4.95 -11.69 24.54
N GLU A 41 -3.90 -12.52 24.58
CA GLU A 41 -2.77 -12.36 25.49
C GLU A 41 -2.03 -11.03 25.24
N HIS A 42 -1.72 -10.73 23.96
CA HIS A 42 -1.05 -9.48 23.58
C HIS A 42 -1.91 -8.23 23.90
N ALA A 43 -3.22 -8.33 23.68
CA ALA A 43 -4.17 -7.24 23.96
C ALA A 43 -4.52 -7.11 25.46
N GLY A 44 -4.09 -8.03 26.32
CA GLY A 44 -4.44 -8.07 27.74
C GLY A 44 -5.92 -8.32 28.01
N VAL A 45 -6.60 -9.09 27.13
CA VAL A 45 -8.04 -9.38 27.23
C VAL A 45 -8.30 -10.87 27.40
N ALA A 46 -9.43 -11.24 28.00
CA ALA A 46 -9.83 -12.64 28.09
C ALA A 46 -10.17 -13.21 26.69
N PRO A 47 -9.73 -14.44 26.34
CA PRO A 47 -9.97 -15.04 25.03
C PRO A 47 -11.44 -15.10 24.60
N GLY A 48 -12.37 -15.24 25.56
CA GLY A 48 -13.81 -15.21 25.29
C GLY A 48 -14.29 -13.88 24.69
N MET A 49 -13.64 -12.76 25.03
CA MET A 49 -13.97 -11.45 24.48
C MET A 49 -13.67 -11.34 22.99
N PHE A 50 -12.63 -12.02 22.50
CA PHE A 50 -12.34 -12.06 21.08
C PHE A 50 -13.53 -12.60 20.26
N HIS A 51 -14.10 -13.73 20.70
CA HIS A 51 -15.24 -14.34 20.00
C HIS A 51 -16.50 -13.48 20.07
N TYR A 52 -16.69 -12.78 21.19
CA TYR A 52 -17.81 -11.85 21.34
C TYR A 52 -17.73 -10.69 20.34
N HIS A 53 -16.53 -10.14 20.09
CA HIS A 53 -16.32 -8.97 19.23
C HIS A 53 -16.17 -9.33 17.76
N PHE A 54 -15.43 -10.38 17.44
CA PHE A 54 -15.04 -10.71 16.05
C PHE A 54 -15.61 -12.01 15.52
N GLY A 55 -16.23 -12.85 16.38
CA GLY A 55 -16.79 -14.13 15.98
C GLY A 55 -15.71 -15.17 15.64
N SER A 56 -14.96 -14.97 14.55
CA SER A 56 -13.89 -15.89 14.13
C SER A 56 -12.57 -15.16 13.84
N LYS A 57 -11.48 -15.94 13.81
CA LYS A 57 -10.15 -15.43 13.40
C LYS A 57 -10.16 -14.85 11.99
N GLU A 58 -10.87 -15.50 11.07
CA GLU A 58 -10.99 -15.05 9.68
C GLU A 58 -11.71 -13.70 9.58
N GLN A 59 -12.78 -13.51 10.34
CA GLN A 59 -13.52 -12.25 10.40
C GLN A 59 -12.65 -11.14 10.99
N PHE A 60 -11.92 -11.43 12.07
CA PHE A 60 -10.95 -10.52 12.65
C PHE A 60 -9.87 -10.09 11.64
N LEU A 61 -9.22 -11.05 10.98
CA LEU A 61 -8.19 -10.77 9.98
C LEU A 61 -8.73 -9.94 8.81
N ARG A 62 -9.97 -10.20 8.36
CA ARG A 62 -10.63 -9.38 7.33
C ARG A 62 -10.85 -7.96 7.82
N ALA A 63 -11.39 -7.75 9.02
CA ALA A 63 -11.61 -6.44 9.60
C ALA A 63 -10.29 -5.65 9.76
N LEU A 64 -9.24 -6.33 10.26
CA LEU A 64 -7.90 -5.75 10.42
C LEU A 64 -7.31 -5.30 9.08
N LEU A 65 -7.34 -6.16 8.07
CA LEU A 65 -6.78 -5.88 6.75
C LEU A 65 -7.60 -4.84 5.99
N ASP A 66 -8.92 -4.86 6.10
CA ASP A 66 -9.79 -3.86 5.48
C ASP A 66 -9.56 -2.48 6.11
N GLY A 67 -9.47 -2.39 7.45
CA GLY A 67 -9.15 -1.16 8.15
C GLY A 67 -7.77 -0.60 7.77
N TRP A 68 -6.76 -1.48 7.68
CA TRP A 68 -5.42 -1.11 7.22
C TRP A 68 -5.44 -0.61 5.75
N TYR A 69 -6.13 -1.30 4.86
CA TYR A 69 -6.25 -0.90 3.47
C TYR A 69 -6.93 0.46 3.29
N GLN A 70 -7.94 0.77 4.11
CA GLN A 70 -8.63 2.07 4.06
C GLN A 70 -7.72 3.24 4.42
N GLN A 71 -6.69 3.04 5.25
CA GLN A 71 -5.70 4.08 5.57
C GLN A 71 -4.92 4.53 4.32
N MET A 72 -4.72 3.63 3.37
CA MET A 72 -4.10 3.94 2.09
C MET A 72 -5.12 4.41 1.06
N TYR A 73 -6.21 3.63 0.89
CA TYR A 73 -7.16 3.86 -0.19
C TYR A 73 -7.97 5.15 -0.05
N GLY A 74 -8.31 5.54 1.18
CA GLY A 74 -9.04 6.78 1.43
C GLY A 74 -8.28 8.03 0.96
N PRO A 75 -7.03 8.24 1.39
CA PRO A 75 -6.18 9.32 0.86
C PRO A 75 -5.95 9.22 -0.64
N LEU A 76 -5.68 8.02 -1.19
CA LEU A 76 -5.47 7.81 -2.63
C LEU A 76 -6.68 8.25 -3.46
N ALA A 77 -7.89 7.84 -3.04
CA ALA A 77 -9.11 8.19 -3.75
C ALA A 77 -9.39 9.71 -3.70
N ARG A 78 -9.08 10.36 -2.57
CA ARG A 78 -9.20 11.82 -2.45
C ARG A 78 -8.21 12.54 -3.36
N GLU A 79 -6.94 12.13 -3.37
CA GLU A 79 -5.91 12.71 -4.22
C GLU A 79 -6.27 12.57 -5.71
N ALA A 80 -6.74 11.40 -6.10
CA ALA A 80 -7.18 11.13 -7.47
C ALA A 80 -8.42 11.95 -7.90
N ALA A 81 -9.23 12.40 -6.96
CA ALA A 81 -10.43 13.20 -7.22
C ALA A 81 -10.18 14.71 -7.26
N LEU A 82 -8.96 15.18 -6.91
CA LEU A 82 -8.61 16.60 -6.98
C LEU A 82 -8.65 17.10 -8.42
N GLU A 83 -8.95 18.38 -8.59
CA GLU A 83 -8.78 19.07 -9.88
C GLU A 83 -7.29 19.33 -10.14
N GLY A 84 -6.90 19.31 -11.40
CA GLY A 84 -5.54 19.64 -11.80
C GLY A 84 -4.96 18.72 -12.88
N PRO A 85 -3.70 18.95 -13.28
CA PRO A 85 -3.03 18.17 -14.30
C PRO A 85 -2.97 16.68 -13.91
N PRO A 86 -3.33 15.74 -14.83
CA PRO A 86 -3.30 14.29 -14.51
C PRO A 86 -1.93 13.80 -14.07
N LEU A 87 -0.84 14.39 -14.58
CA LEU A 87 0.52 13.99 -14.18
C LEU A 87 0.83 14.34 -12.73
N ASP A 88 0.35 15.49 -12.24
CA ASP A 88 0.57 15.88 -10.84
C ASP A 88 -0.21 14.98 -9.89
N ARG A 89 -1.45 14.68 -10.25
CA ARG A 89 -2.31 13.73 -9.52
C ARG A 89 -1.72 12.32 -9.55
N LEU A 90 -1.21 11.86 -10.69
CA LEU A 90 -0.54 10.57 -10.82
C LEU A 90 0.73 10.51 -9.98
N ARG A 91 1.54 11.57 -9.98
CA ARG A 91 2.72 11.72 -9.12
C ARG A 91 2.34 11.58 -7.64
N ALA A 92 1.37 12.35 -7.19
CA ALA A 92 0.90 12.32 -5.80
C ALA A 92 0.37 10.92 -5.41
N ALA A 93 -0.42 10.29 -6.28
CA ALA A 93 -0.92 8.92 -6.08
C ALA A 93 0.22 7.90 -5.95
N LEU A 94 1.23 7.96 -6.81
CA LEU A 94 2.40 7.07 -6.78
C LEU A 94 3.25 7.30 -5.53
N THR A 95 3.46 8.56 -5.13
CA THR A 95 4.19 8.93 -3.92
C THR A 95 3.49 8.37 -2.68
N LEU A 96 2.17 8.54 -2.58
CA LEU A 96 1.36 7.99 -1.50
C LEU A 96 1.49 6.47 -1.41
N LEU A 97 1.31 5.78 -2.54
CA LEU A 97 1.40 4.32 -2.60
C LEU A 97 2.79 3.81 -2.22
N ALA A 98 3.86 4.44 -2.74
CA ALA A 98 5.23 4.03 -2.45
C ALA A 98 5.60 4.24 -0.98
N ARG A 99 5.26 5.40 -0.40
CA ARG A 99 5.53 5.70 1.01
C ARG A 99 4.72 4.80 1.95
N PHE A 100 3.45 4.54 1.61
CA PHE A 100 2.63 3.59 2.34
C PHE A 100 3.21 2.16 2.28
N ALA A 101 3.61 1.70 1.08
CA ALA A 101 4.22 0.39 0.91
C ALA A 101 5.52 0.26 1.71
N ARG A 102 6.38 1.29 1.72
CA ARG A 102 7.59 1.33 2.54
C ARG A 102 7.29 1.23 4.04
N ALA A 103 6.35 2.05 4.52
CA ALA A 103 5.98 2.07 5.93
C ALA A 103 5.40 0.73 6.42
N HIS A 104 4.74 0.00 5.52
CA HIS A 104 4.08 -1.27 5.84
C HIS A 104 4.72 -2.48 5.16
N ARG A 105 6.00 -2.35 4.76
CA ARG A 105 6.74 -3.40 4.05
C ARG A 105 6.65 -4.79 4.69
N PRO A 106 6.89 -4.95 6.01
CA PRO A 106 6.85 -6.28 6.62
C PRO A 106 5.48 -6.96 6.49
N LEU A 107 4.41 -6.18 6.64
CA LEU A 107 3.05 -6.70 6.47
C LEU A 107 2.76 -7.09 5.02
N LEU A 108 3.13 -6.24 4.05
CA LEU A 108 2.90 -6.51 2.62
C LEU A 108 3.65 -7.74 2.14
N THR A 109 4.93 -7.87 2.51
CA THR A 109 5.76 -9.03 2.18
C THR A 109 5.18 -10.31 2.78
N ARG A 110 4.75 -10.24 4.05
CA ARG A 110 4.15 -11.39 4.72
C ARG A 110 2.81 -11.79 4.10
N LEU A 111 1.93 -10.83 3.83
CA LEU A 111 0.63 -11.10 3.19
C LEU A 111 0.79 -11.69 1.79
N TRP A 112 1.78 -11.20 1.03
CA TRP A 112 2.08 -11.76 -0.28
C TRP A 112 2.52 -13.23 -0.17
N ALA A 113 3.43 -13.54 0.74
CA ALA A 113 3.84 -14.91 1.00
C ALA A 113 2.64 -15.80 1.40
N ASP A 114 1.82 -15.35 2.36
CA ASP A 114 0.61 -16.07 2.77
C ASP A 114 -0.36 -16.30 1.59
N ALA A 115 -0.49 -15.34 0.69
CA ALA A 115 -1.35 -15.48 -0.49
C ALA A 115 -0.79 -16.49 -1.50
N VAL A 116 0.52 -16.49 -1.74
CA VAL A 116 1.22 -17.47 -2.60
C VAL A 116 1.10 -18.87 -2.00
N ASP A 117 1.28 -19.01 -0.69
CA ASP A 117 1.13 -20.28 0.05
C ASP A 117 -0.34 -20.74 0.15
N GLY A 118 -1.27 -19.97 -0.35
CA GLY A 118 -2.67 -20.40 -0.47
C GLY A 118 -3.59 -20.00 0.67
N HIS A 119 -3.15 -19.14 1.59
CA HIS A 119 -4.00 -18.71 2.70
C HIS A 119 -5.23 -17.93 2.21
N ALA A 120 -6.42 -18.44 2.50
CA ALA A 120 -7.68 -17.94 1.92
C ALA A 120 -7.93 -16.46 2.19
N VAL A 121 -7.68 -15.99 3.43
CA VAL A 121 -7.91 -14.59 3.80
C VAL A 121 -6.94 -13.66 3.07
N ALA A 122 -5.66 -14.03 2.93
CA ALA A 122 -4.67 -13.23 2.21
C ALA A 122 -4.99 -13.13 0.70
N ARG A 123 -5.36 -14.26 0.07
CA ARG A 123 -5.80 -14.28 -1.33
C ARG A 123 -7.05 -13.42 -1.55
N ASP A 124 -8.04 -13.55 -0.68
CA ASP A 124 -9.27 -12.80 -0.74
C ASP A 124 -9.03 -11.30 -0.57
N PHE A 125 -8.12 -10.92 0.33
CA PHE A 125 -7.70 -9.54 0.53
C PHE A 125 -7.13 -8.94 -0.78
N PHE A 126 -6.15 -9.57 -1.43
CA PHE A 126 -5.60 -9.06 -2.68
C PHE A 126 -6.63 -9.03 -3.81
N ARG A 127 -7.47 -10.07 -3.93
CA ARG A 127 -8.53 -10.12 -4.96
C ARG A 127 -9.51 -8.96 -4.85
N ARG A 128 -9.86 -8.54 -3.62
CA ARG A 128 -10.80 -7.44 -3.38
C ARG A 128 -10.14 -6.05 -3.43
N SER A 129 -8.90 -5.96 -2.96
CA SER A 129 -8.21 -4.68 -2.75
C SER A 129 -7.46 -4.22 -4.00
N ALA A 130 -6.73 -5.11 -4.69
CA ALA A 130 -5.90 -4.74 -5.82
C ALA A 130 -6.66 -4.02 -6.94
N PRO A 131 -7.84 -4.47 -7.39
CA PRO A 131 -8.57 -3.80 -8.47
C PRO A 131 -8.92 -2.34 -8.15
N ARG A 132 -9.09 -2.00 -6.88
CA ARG A 132 -9.51 -0.66 -6.45
C ARG A 132 -8.41 0.39 -6.68
N HIS A 133 -7.22 0.20 -6.11
CA HIS A 133 -6.12 1.15 -6.30
C HIS A 133 -5.50 1.06 -7.69
N VAL A 134 -5.49 -0.12 -8.30
CA VAL A 134 -5.09 -0.31 -9.71
C VAL A 134 -6.03 0.46 -10.64
N GLY A 135 -7.34 0.42 -10.39
CA GLY A 135 -8.33 1.19 -11.16
C GLY A 135 -8.09 2.70 -11.11
N VAL A 136 -7.71 3.22 -9.94
CA VAL A 136 -7.33 4.65 -9.79
C VAL A 136 -6.13 4.99 -10.68
N LEU A 137 -5.08 4.16 -10.66
CA LEU A 137 -3.88 4.40 -11.47
C LEU A 137 -4.19 4.32 -12.97
N ILE A 138 -4.98 3.32 -13.40
CA ILE A 138 -5.40 3.18 -14.80
C ILE A 138 -6.20 4.41 -15.26
N ALA A 139 -7.10 4.92 -14.43
CA ALA A 139 -7.87 6.12 -14.74
C ALA A 139 -6.96 7.35 -14.94
N LEU A 140 -6.04 7.61 -14.00
CA LEU A 140 -5.09 8.72 -14.10
C LEU A 140 -4.15 8.60 -15.31
N LEU A 141 -3.66 7.40 -15.61
CA LEU A 141 -2.87 7.13 -16.81
C LEU A 141 -3.69 7.42 -18.09
N GLY A 142 -4.94 6.95 -18.13
CA GLY A 142 -5.85 7.19 -19.25
C GLY A 142 -6.16 8.68 -19.47
N GLU A 143 -6.42 9.41 -18.39
CA GLU A 143 -6.61 10.87 -18.44
C GLU A 143 -5.37 11.57 -19.00
N GLY A 144 -4.16 11.22 -18.51
CA GLY A 144 -2.91 11.76 -19.00
C GLY A 144 -2.67 11.47 -20.49
N GLN A 145 -3.04 10.30 -20.97
CA GLN A 145 -2.99 9.93 -22.38
C GLN A 145 -4.01 10.72 -23.23
N ALA A 146 -5.25 10.81 -22.76
CA ALA A 146 -6.33 11.54 -23.45
C ALA A 146 -5.99 13.03 -23.60
N GLN A 147 -5.30 13.63 -22.62
CA GLN A 147 -4.84 15.03 -22.67
C GLN A 147 -3.51 15.18 -23.44
N GLY A 148 -2.92 14.11 -23.95
CA GLY A 148 -1.65 14.15 -24.69
C GLY A 148 -0.43 14.46 -23.81
N ALA A 149 -0.56 14.37 -22.49
CA ALA A 149 0.54 14.52 -21.55
C ALA A 149 1.40 13.26 -21.46
N LEU A 150 0.79 12.08 -21.66
CA LEU A 150 1.44 10.76 -21.68
C LEU A 150 1.39 10.15 -23.08
N ARG A 151 2.35 9.26 -23.36
CA ARG A 151 2.40 8.45 -24.58
C ARG A 151 1.16 7.53 -24.66
N PRO A 152 0.59 7.33 -25.84
CA PRO A 152 -0.49 6.38 -26.04
C PRO A 152 0.03 4.95 -25.94
N LEU A 153 -0.05 4.35 -24.77
CA LEU A 153 0.32 2.97 -24.49
C LEU A 153 -0.91 2.17 -24.05
N PRO A 154 -0.96 0.85 -24.30
CA PRO A 154 -1.98 0.01 -23.70
C PRO A 154 -2.00 0.19 -22.17
N PRO A 155 -3.19 0.27 -21.54
CA PRO A 155 -3.29 0.59 -20.10
C PRO A 155 -2.47 -0.32 -19.18
N LEU A 156 -2.46 -1.63 -19.46
CA LEU A 156 -1.68 -2.60 -18.67
C LEU A 156 -0.18 -2.47 -18.90
N THR A 157 0.27 -2.02 -20.07
CA THR A 157 1.69 -1.76 -20.36
C THR A 157 2.18 -0.56 -19.55
N ALA A 158 1.43 0.55 -19.57
CA ALA A 158 1.77 1.73 -18.78
C ALA A 158 1.73 1.43 -17.28
N LEU A 159 0.71 0.71 -16.82
CA LEU A 159 0.57 0.31 -15.41
C LEU A 159 1.74 -0.59 -14.96
N SER A 160 2.07 -1.65 -15.72
CA SER A 160 3.15 -2.58 -15.36
C SER A 160 4.51 -1.87 -15.30
N PHE A 161 4.76 -0.92 -16.18
CA PHE A 161 5.97 -0.11 -16.15
C PHE A 161 6.04 0.74 -14.87
N VAL A 162 4.98 1.45 -14.53
CA VAL A 162 4.93 2.29 -13.32
C VAL A 162 5.05 1.45 -12.05
N LEU A 163 4.30 0.35 -11.95
CA LEU A 163 4.38 -0.54 -10.79
C LEU A 163 5.76 -1.19 -10.67
N GLY A 164 6.38 -1.58 -11.80
CA GLY A 164 7.74 -2.11 -11.84
C GLY A 164 8.77 -1.10 -11.33
N ALA A 165 8.66 0.15 -11.76
CA ALA A 165 9.59 1.19 -11.35
C ALA A 165 9.40 1.62 -9.89
N VAL A 166 8.18 1.65 -9.37
CA VAL A 166 7.86 2.26 -8.06
C VAL A 166 7.59 1.23 -6.98
N ALA A 167 6.71 0.25 -7.23
CA ALA A 167 6.25 -0.69 -6.20
C ALA A 167 7.23 -1.85 -5.98
N LEU A 168 7.77 -2.44 -7.06
CA LEU A 168 8.66 -3.60 -6.95
C LEU A 168 9.90 -3.33 -6.10
N PRO A 169 10.66 -2.25 -6.29
CA PRO A 169 11.81 -1.96 -5.43
C PRO A 169 11.43 -1.81 -3.97
N THR A 170 10.29 -1.23 -3.69
CA THR A 170 9.84 -0.95 -2.32
C THR A 170 9.35 -2.20 -1.59
N ILE A 171 8.66 -3.10 -2.29
CA ILE A 171 8.02 -4.27 -1.66
C ILE A 171 8.95 -5.50 -1.73
N PHE A 172 9.47 -5.82 -2.92
CA PHE A 172 10.16 -7.10 -3.15
C PHE A 172 11.68 -6.99 -2.98
N ALA A 173 12.33 -5.94 -3.50
CA ALA A 173 13.78 -5.81 -3.38
C ALA A 173 14.20 -5.63 -1.92
N ALA A 174 13.39 -4.94 -1.13
CA ALA A 174 13.63 -4.81 0.29
C ALA A 174 13.54 -6.16 1.04
N GLY A 175 12.59 -7.02 0.65
CA GLY A 175 12.50 -8.39 1.18
C GLY A 175 13.73 -9.24 0.86
N LEU A 176 14.35 -9.05 -0.31
CA LEU A 176 15.61 -9.71 -0.66
C LEU A 176 16.77 -9.23 0.23
N VAL A 177 16.85 -7.93 0.50
CA VAL A 177 17.87 -7.38 1.40
C VAL A 177 17.69 -7.94 2.82
N ASP A 178 16.45 -8.00 3.31
CA ASP A 178 16.12 -8.57 4.62
C ASP A 178 16.47 -10.08 4.69
N ALA A 179 16.41 -10.79 3.55
CA ALA A 179 16.82 -12.18 3.41
C ALA A 179 18.34 -12.38 3.21
N GLY A 180 19.14 -11.30 3.30
CA GLY A 180 20.61 -11.35 3.20
C GLY A 180 21.17 -11.15 1.79
N PHE A 181 20.32 -10.89 0.77
CA PHE A 181 20.78 -10.57 -0.59
C PHE A 181 21.07 -9.07 -0.73
N ALA A 182 22.04 -8.58 0.03
CA ALA A 182 22.39 -7.16 0.00
C ALA A 182 23.05 -6.78 -1.35
N PRO A 183 22.70 -5.64 -1.94
CA PRO A 183 23.38 -5.11 -3.13
C PRO A 183 24.79 -4.61 -2.77
N PRO A 184 25.62 -4.27 -3.79
CA PRO A 184 26.88 -3.58 -3.54
C PRO A 184 26.66 -2.32 -2.67
N GLY A 185 27.46 -2.18 -1.60
CA GLY A 185 27.27 -1.13 -0.60
C GLY A 185 26.38 -1.54 0.59
N GLY A 186 25.79 -2.74 0.56
CA GLY A 186 25.05 -3.30 1.68
C GLY A 186 23.64 -2.71 1.89
N ALA A 187 23.01 -3.12 2.99
CA ALA A 187 21.65 -2.68 3.32
C ALA A 187 21.54 -1.16 3.52
N ALA A 188 22.57 -0.50 4.07
CA ALA A 188 22.58 0.95 4.28
C ALA A 188 22.51 1.72 2.95
N ALA A 189 23.26 1.28 1.94
CA ALA A 189 23.22 1.89 0.61
C ALA A 189 21.84 1.67 -0.04
N PHE A 190 21.24 0.49 0.15
CA PHE A 190 19.88 0.22 -0.33
C PHE A 190 18.85 1.14 0.33
N GLU A 191 18.87 1.28 1.65
CA GLU A 191 17.96 2.18 2.35
C GLU A 191 18.11 3.64 1.86
N GLN A 192 19.34 4.12 1.68
CA GLN A 192 19.59 5.47 1.22
C GLN A 192 19.20 5.69 -0.24
N GLN A 193 19.59 4.78 -1.16
CA GLN A 193 19.48 4.98 -2.61
C GLN A 193 18.18 4.45 -3.21
N VAL A 194 17.43 3.62 -2.47
CA VAL A 194 16.19 3.01 -2.96
C VAL A 194 15.01 3.37 -2.07
N MET A 195 15.17 3.40 -0.76
CA MET A 195 14.06 3.50 0.19
C MET A 195 13.85 4.92 0.75
N SER A 196 14.82 5.83 0.65
CA SER A 196 14.65 7.22 1.10
C SER A 196 13.54 7.94 0.34
N ASP A 197 12.95 8.98 0.93
CA ASP A 197 11.95 9.82 0.25
C ASP A 197 12.49 10.38 -1.07
N ALA A 198 13.72 10.90 -1.05
CA ALA A 198 14.36 11.44 -2.25
C ALA A 198 14.54 10.38 -3.36
N ALA A 199 14.89 9.14 -3.00
CA ALA A 199 15.03 8.05 -3.96
C ALA A 199 13.68 7.60 -4.52
N ILE A 200 12.62 7.58 -3.72
CA ILE A 200 11.25 7.28 -4.15
C ILE A 200 10.79 8.36 -5.13
N ASP A 201 10.94 9.64 -4.77
CA ASP A 201 10.52 10.77 -5.60
C ASP A 201 11.29 10.78 -6.93
N ALA A 202 12.61 10.56 -6.91
CA ALA A 202 13.43 10.47 -8.12
C ALA A 202 12.99 9.33 -9.07
N ARG A 203 12.64 8.14 -8.52
CA ARG A 203 12.12 7.03 -9.35
C ARG A 203 10.76 7.34 -9.97
N ILE A 204 9.89 8.02 -9.22
CA ILE A 204 8.60 8.46 -9.74
C ILE A 204 8.82 9.45 -10.87
N ASP A 205 9.72 10.43 -10.70
CA ASP A 205 10.06 11.41 -11.72
C ASP A 205 10.61 10.76 -12.99
N LEU A 206 11.52 9.82 -12.85
CA LEU A 206 12.06 9.04 -13.97
C LEU A 206 10.97 8.25 -14.69
N ALA A 207 10.08 7.59 -13.93
CA ALA A 207 8.99 6.80 -14.52
C ALA A 207 8.00 7.72 -15.28
N LEU A 208 7.63 8.84 -14.72
CA LEU A 208 6.73 9.81 -15.37
C LEU A 208 7.39 10.46 -16.60
N ALA A 209 8.67 10.82 -16.52
CA ALA A 209 9.43 11.35 -17.67
C ALA A 209 9.52 10.32 -18.81
N ALA A 210 9.72 9.04 -18.50
CA ALA A 210 9.74 7.97 -19.50
C ALA A 210 8.37 7.76 -20.19
N LEU A 211 7.28 8.02 -19.48
CA LEU A 211 5.91 7.94 -20.01
C LEU A 211 5.43 9.25 -20.66
N ALA A 212 6.10 10.37 -20.44
CA ALA A 212 5.71 11.64 -21.01
C ALA A 212 5.64 11.58 -22.55
N ALA A 213 4.65 12.23 -23.12
CA ALA A 213 4.56 12.37 -24.57
C ALA A 213 5.77 13.16 -25.12
N PRO A 214 6.35 12.78 -26.27
CA PRO A 214 7.42 13.53 -26.87
C PRO A 214 6.93 14.97 -27.14
N GLN A 215 7.71 15.95 -26.67
CA GLN A 215 7.41 17.36 -26.99
C GLN A 215 7.46 17.54 -28.52
N ARG A 216 6.34 17.93 -29.12
CA ARG A 216 6.36 18.35 -30.52
C ARG A 216 7.27 19.55 -30.63
N PRO A 217 8.29 19.54 -31.53
CA PRO A 217 9.11 20.70 -31.74
C PRO A 217 8.18 21.90 -32.10
N ARG A 218 8.32 23.01 -31.38
CA ARG A 218 7.63 24.26 -31.74
C ARG A 218 8.00 24.52 -33.19
N ARG A 219 7.03 24.45 -34.12
CA ARG A 219 7.21 24.96 -35.45
C ARG A 219 7.60 26.43 -35.27
N ALA A 220 8.83 26.78 -35.65
CA ALA A 220 9.22 28.17 -35.77
C ALA A 220 8.20 28.82 -36.70
N ALA A 221 7.53 29.85 -36.22
CA ALA A 221 6.68 30.67 -37.05
C ALA A 221 7.58 31.31 -38.09
N ALA A 222 7.34 30.95 -39.35
CA ALA A 222 7.97 31.55 -40.50
C ALA A 222 7.36 32.94 -40.74
#